data_0aecf6fed743ef3dd1c1cb5c83bf080e
#
_entry.id   0aecf6fed743ef3dd1c1cb5c83bf080e
#
_cell.length_a   1.000
_cell.length_b   1.000
_cell.length_c   1.000
_cell.angle_alpha   90.00
_cell.angle_beta   90.00
_cell.angle_gamma   90.00
#
_symmetry.space_group_name_H-M   'P 1'
#
loop_
_entity.id
_entity.type
_entity.pdbx_description
1 polymer ?
#
loop_
_entity_poly.entity_id
_entity_poly.type
_entity_poly.pdbx_seq_one_letter_code
_entity_poly.pdbx_strand_id
1 'polypeptide(L)'
;MMVNIAGSKESDLPKGIATAEDMINFFNSSMANMAAHDKGTQLRFGVVINSLIYTDGVQLYHCTAGKDRTGWVTAVIQLLVGMKYDDVLQDYLLTNAYTADRVNATYQYMVSTQGEAAANIYRPVLDVREEFFKAQFDEVIKVYGSIDKYATEGLGLSDEDIEKLKEQMLVGYKSKSAS
;
A
#
# COMPACT_ATOMS: atom_id res chain seq x y z
N MET A 1 1.86 16.39 10.87
CA MET A 1 2.14 15.16 11.65
C MET A 1 2.77 14.12 10.73
N MET A 2 3.85 13.46 11.14
CA MET A 2 4.44 12.34 10.34
C MET A 2 3.98 11.00 10.94
N VAL A 3 3.33 10.17 10.14
CA VAL A 3 2.95 8.82 10.53
C VAL A 3 3.84 7.82 9.80
N ASN A 4 4.64 7.07 10.55
CA ASN A 4 5.51 6.04 10.00
C ASN A 4 4.80 4.68 10.01
N ILE A 5 4.60 4.10 8.83
CA ILE A 5 3.98 2.79 8.64
C ILE A 5 5.01 1.64 8.74
N ALA A 6 6.30 1.96 8.95
CA ALA A 6 7.37 0.96 9.02
C ALA A 6 7.22 0.03 10.24
N GLY A 7 7.06 -1.25 10.02
CA GLY A 7 6.83 -2.23 11.08
C GLY A 7 7.67 -3.51 11.01
N SER A 8 8.52 -3.72 10.00
CA SER A 8 9.33 -4.93 9.87
C SER A 8 10.79 -4.62 9.60
N LYS A 9 11.69 -5.41 10.16
CA LYS A 9 13.14 -5.36 9.89
C LYS A 9 13.43 -6.03 8.54
N GLU A 10 14.21 -5.36 7.71
CA GLU A 10 14.64 -5.81 6.36
C GLU A 10 15.68 -6.93 6.34
N SER A 11 16.01 -7.54 7.48
CA SER A 11 17.29 -8.21 7.61
C SER A 11 17.38 -9.66 7.19
N ASP A 12 16.29 -10.37 6.89
CA ASP A 12 16.41 -11.78 6.55
C ASP A 12 15.52 -12.16 5.35
N LEU A 13 16.16 -12.55 4.26
CA LEU A 13 15.48 -13.31 3.21
C LEU A 13 14.84 -14.55 3.84
N PRO A 14 13.57 -14.79 3.61
CA PRO A 14 12.94 -16.01 4.04
C PRO A 14 13.70 -17.20 3.43
N LYS A 15 13.95 -18.21 4.26
CA LYS A 15 14.57 -19.46 3.80
C LYS A 15 13.75 -20.04 2.65
N GLY A 16 14.40 -20.32 1.52
CA GLY A 16 13.74 -20.98 0.39
C GLY A 16 13.54 -20.12 -0.85
N ILE A 17 13.95 -18.84 -0.84
CA ILE A 17 13.95 -18.00 -2.06
C ILE A 17 15.24 -18.26 -2.83
N ALA A 18 15.11 -18.88 -4.01
CA ALA A 18 16.22 -19.21 -4.89
C ALA A 18 16.10 -18.57 -6.28
N THR A 19 14.91 -18.11 -6.66
CA THR A 19 14.61 -17.54 -7.98
C THR A 19 13.85 -16.23 -7.86
N ALA A 20 13.81 -15.46 -8.96
CA ALA A 20 12.96 -14.27 -9.07
C ALA A 20 11.45 -14.59 -8.91
N GLU A 21 11.03 -15.78 -9.36
CA GLU A 21 9.65 -16.23 -9.21
C GLU A 21 9.32 -16.55 -7.74
N ASP A 22 10.22 -17.20 -7.01
CA ASP A 22 10.06 -17.40 -5.57
C ASP A 22 9.90 -16.07 -4.83
N MET A 23 10.70 -15.07 -5.22
CA MET A 23 10.63 -13.72 -4.66
C MET A 23 9.29 -13.05 -4.95
N ILE A 24 8.77 -13.15 -6.18
CA ILE A 24 7.46 -12.62 -6.56
C ILE A 24 6.36 -13.28 -5.73
N ASN A 25 6.37 -14.60 -5.63
CA ASN A 25 5.36 -15.36 -4.90
C ASN A 25 5.38 -15.05 -3.41
N PHE A 26 6.58 -14.94 -2.83
CA PHE A 26 6.75 -14.51 -1.44
C PHE A 26 6.20 -13.09 -1.23
N PHE A 27 6.50 -12.18 -2.12
CA PHE A 27 6.08 -10.78 -2.01
C PHE A 27 4.57 -10.64 -2.17
N ASN A 28 3.95 -11.34 -3.13
CA ASN A 28 2.49 -11.41 -3.27
C ASN A 28 1.81 -11.89 -1.98
N SER A 29 2.30 -12.98 -1.42
CA SER A 29 1.77 -13.52 -0.17
C SER A 29 1.95 -12.56 1.01
N SER A 30 3.11 -11.90 1.08
CA SER A 30 3.42 -10.92 2.12
C SER A 30 2.53 -9.68 2.01
N MET A 31 2.29 -9.19 0.80
CA MET A 31 1.42 -8.04 0.56
C MET A 31 -0.05 -8.35 0.87
N ALA A 32 -0.55 -9.50 0.44
CA ALA A 32 -1.88 -9.97 0.76
C ALA A 32 -2.08 -10.12 2.28
N ASN A 33 -1.12 -10.75 2.96
CA ASN A 33 -1.15 -10.90 4.42
C ASN A 33 -1.14 -9.55 5.15
N MET A 34 -0.28 -8.65 4.72
CA MET A 34 -0.17 -7.30 5.30
C MET A 34 -1.50 -6.53 5.17
N ALA A 35 -2.13 -6.59 4.02
CA ALA A 35 -3.37 -5.86 3.78
C ALA A 35 -4.56 -6.46 4.53
N ALA A 36 -4.73 -7.80 4.49
CA ALA A 36 -5.96 -8.45 4.92
C ALA A 36 -5.87 -9.13 6.30
N HIS A 37 -4.69 -9.47 6.81
CA HIS A 37 -4.54 -10.31 8.00
C HIS A 37 -3.67 -9.72 9.11
N ASP A 38 -2.70 -8.84 8.80
CA ASP A 38 -1.87 -8.19 9.82
C ASP A 38 -2.63 -7.05 10.50
N LYS A 39 -3.29 -7.38 11.61
CA LYS A 39 -4.08 -6.41 12.40
C LYS A 39 -3.24 -5.22 12.88
N GLY A 40 -1.97 -5.40 13.19
CA GLY A 40 -1.09 -4.31 13.60
C GLY A 40 -0.87 -3.30 12.47
N THR A 41 -0.66 -3.78 11.26
CA THR A 41 -0.50 -2.93 10.08
C THR A 41 -1.84 -2.30 9.65
N GLN A 42 -2.94 -3.05 9.70
CA GLN A 42 -4.29 -2.53 9.41
C GLN A 42 -4.64 -1.35 10.33
N LEU A 43 -4.41 -1.46 11.64
CA LEU A 43 -4.64 -0.36 12.57
C LEU A 43 -3.78 0.88 12.25
N ARG A 44 -2.53 0.70 11.82
CA ARG A 44 -1.69 1.83 11.38
C ARG A 44 -2.23 2.48 10.11
N PHE A 45 -2.79 1.72 9.18
CA PHE A 45 -3.47 2.26 8.00
C PHE A 45 -4.68 3.10 8.41
N GLY A 46 -5.50 2.60 9.33
CA GLY A 46 -6.61 3.35 9.91
C GLY A 46 -6.17 4.65 10.57
N VAL A 47 -5.07 4.63 11.34
CA VAL A 47 -4.50 5.85 11.95
C VAL A 47 -4.08 6.87 10.90
N VAL A 48 -3.49 6.45 9.76
CA VAL A 48 -3.15 7.36 8.67
C VAL A 48 -4.40 8.04 8.11
N ILE A 49 -5.44 7.27 7.81
CA ILE A 49 -6.69 7.81 7.25
C ILE A 49 -7.39 8.72 8.27
N ASN A 50 -7.49 8.32 9.53
CA ASN A 50 -8.03 9.16 10.60
C ASN A 50 -7.23 10.48 10.76
N SER A 51 -5.90 10.43 10.61
CA SER A 51 -5.06 11.63 10.64
C SER A 51 -5.40 12.61 9.52
N LEU A 52 -5.68 12.10 8.33
CA LEU A 52 -6.13 12.94 7.19
C LEU A 52 -7.48 13.60 7.47
N ILE A 53 -8.37 12.92 8.18
CA ILE A 53 -9.72 13.41 8.48
C ILE A 53 -9.73 14.45 9.62
N TYR A 54 -8.94 14.23 10.67
CA TYR A 54 -9.09 14.95 11.95
C TYR A 54 -7.91 15.86 12.31
N THR A 55 -6.87 15.94 11.49
CA THR A 55 -5.72 16.79 11.77
C THR A 55 -5.66 17.95 10.76
N ASP A 56 -5.63 19.17 11.27
CA ASP A 56 -5.47 20.35 10.42
C ASP A 56 -4.09 20.40 9.75
N GLY A 57 -4.07 21.00 8.55
CA GLY A 57 -2.85 21.25 7.78
C GLY A 57 -2.40 20.08 6.92
N VAL A 58 -1.22 20.23 6.32
CA VAL A 58 -0.66 19.23 5.40
C VAL A 58 -0.22 17.99 6.17
N GLN A 59 -0.68 16.84 5.73
CA GLN A 59 -0.30 15.54 6.28
C GLN A 59 0.68 14.83 5.32
N LEU A 60 1.73 14.25 5.88
CA LEU A 60 2.67 13.40 5.15
C LEU A 60 2.70 12.02 5.79
N TYR A 61 2.44 10.99 5.01
CA TYR A 61 2.63 9.60 5.44
C TYR A 61 3.59 8.87 4.50
N HIS A 62 4.37 7.96 5.04
CA HIS A 62 5.38 7.21 4.30
C HIS A 62 5.65 5.85 4.95
N CYS A 63 6.24 4.94 4.18
CA CYS A 63 6.91 3.73 4.70
C CYS A 63 8.42 3.83 4.43
N THR A 64 9.13 2.71 4.36
CA THR A 64 10.58 2.71 4.10
C THR A 64 10.90 3.21 2.69
N ALA A 65 10.32 2.57 1.67
CA ALA A 65 10.55 2.92 0.26
C ALA A 65 9.49 3.86 -0.33
N GLY A 66 8.38 4.09 0.36
CA GLY A 66 7.29 4.95 -0.10
C GLY A 66 6.45 4.36 -1.23
N LYS A 67 6.54 3.03 -1.50
CA LYS A 67 5.85 2.42 -2.64
C LYS A 67 4.76 1.40 -2.24
N ASP A 68 5.07 0.42 -1.39
CA ASP A 68 4.18 -0.72 -1.11
C ASP A 68 3.09 -0.35 -0.09
N ARG A 69 3.45 -0.21 1.19
CA ARG A 69 2.51 0.17 2.26
C ARG A 69 1.87 1.53 2.04
N THR A 70 2.66 2.49 1.61
CA THR A 70 2.20 3.84 1.25
C THR A 70 1.24 3.77 0.06
N GLY A 71 1.60 3.03 -0.99
CA GLY A 71 0.76 2.83 -2.17
C GLY A 71 -0.56 2.14 -1.84
N TRP A 72 -0.55 1.13 -0.96
CA TRP A 72 -1.78 0.48 -0.53
C TRP A 72 -2.72 1.42 0.23
N VAL A 73 -2.21 2.19 1.20
CA VAL A 73 -3.04 3.18 1.94
C VAL A 73 -3.61 4.23 0.98
N THR A 74 -2.79 4.74 0.04
CA THR A 74 -3.24 5.68 -0.99
C THR A 74 -4.36 5.07 -1.83
N ALA A 75 -4.19 3.82 -2.27
CA ALA A 75 -5.20 3.10 -3.04
C ALA A 75 -6.51 2.93 -2.28
N VAL A 76 -6.45 2.59 -0.99
CA VAL A 76 -7.64 2.46 -0.15
C VAL A 76 -8.37 3.80 -0.04
N ILE A 77 -7.64 4.91 0.18
CA ILE A 77 -8.23 6.26 0.22
C ILE A 77 -8.93 6.57 -1.11
N GLN A 78 -8.26 6.33 -2.24
CA GLN A 78 -8.80 6.59 -3.57
C GLN A 78 -10.06 5.76 -3.86
N LEU A 79 -10.06 4.48 -3.48
CA LEU A 79 -11.24 3.61 -3.62
C LEU A 79 -12.40 4.05 -2.73
N LEU A 80 -12.14 4.45 -1.49
CA LEU A 80 -13.17 4.95 -0.56
C LEU A 80 -13.82 6.24 -1.05
N VAL A 81 -13.08 7.12 -1.73
CA VAL A 81 -13.66 8.33 -2.32
C VAL A 81 -14.28 8.08 -3.69
N GLY A 82 -14.32 6.84 -4.16
CA GLY A 82 -15.08 6.41 -5.34
C GLY A 82 -14.30 6.38 -6.65
N MET A 83 -12.96 6.41 -6.63
CA MET A 83 -12.16 6.14 -7.82
C MET A 83 -12.35 4.69 -8.27
N LYS A 84 -12.29 4.45 -9.59
CA LYS A 84 -12.38 3.10 -10.14
C LYS A 84 -11.07 2.34 -9.92
N TYR A 85 -11.19 1.02 -9.77
CA TYR A 85 -10.05 0.13 -9.58
C TYR A 85 -8.95 0.34 -10.63
N ASP A 86 -9.31 0.43 -11.90
CA ASP A 86 -8.33 0.59 -12.98
C ASP A 86 -7.56 1.92 -12.90
N ASP A 87 -8.24 3.01 -12.51
CA ASP A 87 -7.61 4.32 -12.34
C ASP A 87 -6.65 4.30 -11.15
N VAL A 88 -7.04 3.66 -10.04
CA VAL A 88 -6.20 3.49 -8.85
C VAL A 88 -4.99 2.62 -9.14
N LEU A 89 -5.16 1.52 -9.89
CA LEU A 89 -4.06 0.68 -10.34
C LEU A 89 -3.06 1.46 -11.21
N GLN A 90 -3.55 2.26 -12.16
CA GLN A 90 -2.69 3.09 -13.00
C GLN A 90 -1.90 4.12 -12.17
N ASP A 91 -2.55 4.79 -11.21
CA ASP A 91 -1.88 5.71 -10.29
C ASP A 91 -0.78 5.01 -9.47
N TYR A 92 -1.07 3.83 -8.91
CA TYR A 92 -0.09 3.01 -8.21
C TYR A 92 1.13 2.68 -9.09
N LEU A 93 0.91 2.29 -10.35
CA LEU A 93 1.97 1.92 -11.29
C LEU A 93 2.83 3.10 -11.74
N LEU A 94 2.35 4.36 -11.63
CA LEU A 94 3.16 5.57 -11.89
C LEU A 94 4.39 5.63 -10.98
N THR A 95 4.37 4.98 -9.82
CA THR A 95 5.54 4.84 -8.94
C THR A 95 6.78 4.39 -9.71
N ASN A 96 6.66 3.48 -10.67
CA ASN A 96 7.78 2.99 -11.45
C ASN A 96 8.47 4.09 -12.26
N ALA A 97 7.69 5.00 -12.86
CA ALA A 97 8.24 6.12 -13.60
C ALA A 97 9.01 7.10 -12.68
N TYR A 98 8.44 7.41 -11.51
CA TYR A 98 9.06 8.34 -10.56
C TYR A 98 10.25 7.76 -9.79
N THR A 99 10.38 6.44 -9.70
CA THR A 99 11.45 5.79 -8.93
C THR A 99 12.50 5.11 -9.81
N ALA A 100 12.41 5.20 -11.12
CA ALA A 100 13.26 4.46 -12.07
C ALA A 100 14.77 4.62 -11.79
N ASP A 101 15.24 5.84 -11.59
CA ASP A 101 16.67 6.11 -11.32
C ASP A 101 17.12 5.49 -10.00
N ARG A 102 16.30 5.59 -8.96
CA ARG A 102 16.59 4.98 -7.65
C ARG A 102 16.61 3.46 -7.75
N VAL A 103 15.67 2.86 -8.45
CA VAL A 103 15.60 1.41 -8.68
C VAL A 103 16.84 0.93 -9.41
N ASN A 104 17.23 1.62 -10.49
CA ASN A 104 18.44 1.29 -11.23
C ASN A 104 19.70 1.42 -10.36
N ALA A 105 19.83 2.50 -9.60
CA ALA A 105 20.98 2.68 -8.69
C ALA A 105 21.03 1.58 -7.62
N THR A 106 19.88 1.21 -7.04
CA THR A 106 19.78 0.13 -6.06
C THR A 106 20.18 -1.21 -6.68
N TYR A 107 19.68 -1.52 -7.88
CA TYR A 107 20.03 -2.74 -8.58
C TYR A 107 21.55 -2.81 -8.85
N GLN A 108 22.17 -1.73 -9.38
CA GLN A 108 23.62 -1.68 -9.63
C GLN A 108 24.45 -1.84 -8.34
N TYR A 109 23.99 -1.24 -7.24
CA TYR A 109 24.61 -1.42 -5.94
C TYR A 109 24.55 -2.90 -5.50
N MET A 110 23.40 -3.58 -5.67
CA MET A 110 23.26 -5.00 -5.36
C MET A 110 24.17 -5.86 -6.25
N VAL A 111 24.25 -5.57 -7.54
CA VAL A 111 25.17 -6.27 -8.46
C VAL A 111 26.62 -6.15 -7.97
N SER A 112 27.05 -4.96 -7.58
CA SER A 112 28.43 -4.71 -7.13
C SER A 112 28.77 -5.34 -5.78
N THR A 113 27.78 -5.52 -4.90
CA THR A 113 28.02 -5.99 -3.51
C THR A 113 27.66 -7.45 -3.28
N GLN A 114 26.67 -7.99 -4.01
CA GLN A 114 26.12 -9.34 -3.81
C GLN A 114 26.23 -10.21 -5.07
N GLY A 115 26.61 -9.61 -6.21
CA GLY A 115 26.68 -10.28 -7.50
C GLY A 115 25.36 -10.24 -8.29
N GLU A 116 25.46 -10.39 -9.60
CA GLU A 116 24.34 -10.24 -10.53
C GLU A 116 23.24 -11.30 -10.28
N ALA A 117 23.62 -12.53 -9.96
CA ALA A 117 22.64 -13.59 -9.69
C ALA A 117 21.72 -13.25 -8.51
N ALA A 118 22.27 -12.75 -7.40
CA ALA A 118 21.50 -12.30 -6.26
C ALA A 118 20.64 -11.07 -6.60
N ALA A 119 21.22 -10.07 -7.28
CA ALA A 119 20.51 -8.88 -7.70
C ALA A 119 19.28 -9.21 -8.59
N ASN A 120 19.39 -10.20 -9.48
CA ASN A 120 18.31 -10.64 -10.35
C ASN A 120 17.14 -11.30 -9.59
N ILE A 121 17.42 -11.95 -8.48
CA ILE A 121 16.37 -12.49 -7.60
C ILE A 121 15.52 -11.35 -6.99
N TYR A 122 16.17 -10.26 -6.58
CA TYR A 122 15.49 -9.12 -5.97
C TYR A 122 14.88 -8.14 -6.98
N ARG A 123 15.32 -8.15 -8.23
CA ARG A 123 14.91 -7.17 -9.24
C ARG A 123 13.39 -6.96 -9.31
N PRO A 124 12.53 -8.02 -9.27
CA PRO A 124 11.08 -7.88 -9.36
C PRO A 124 10.46 -7.04 -8.25
N VAL A 125 11.05 -7.04 -7.05
CA VAL A 125 10.49 -6.34 -5.88
C VAL A 125 11.09 -4.95 -5.65
N LEU A 126 12.01 -4.50 -6.50
CA LEU A 126 12.49 -3.12 -6.49
C LEU A 126 11.44 -2.16 -7.09
N ASP A 127 10.66 -2.61 -8.06
CA ASP A 127 9.53 -1.91 -8.66
C ASP A 127 8.22 -2.21 -7.93
N VAL A 128 7.14 -1.50 -8.30
CA VAL A 128 5.77 -1.94 -8.02
C VAL A 128 5.24 -2.71 -9.23
N ARG A 129 4.31 -3.66 -9.00
CA ARG A 129 3.76 -4.53 -10.04
C ARG A 129 2.26 -4.66 -9.87
N GLU A 130 1.54 -4.80 -10.97
CA GLU A 130 0.09 -5.05 -10.97
C GLU A 130 -0.27 -6.27 -10.10
N GLU A 131 0.50 -7.35 -10.20
CA GLU A 131 0.27 -8.57 -9.42
C GLU A 131 0.39 -8.34 -7.90
N PHE A 132 1.25 -7.41 -7.45
CA PHE A 132 1.38 -7.06 -6.03
C PHE A 132 0.16 -6.28 -5.54
N PHE A 133 -0.33 -5.37 -6.35
CA PHE A 133 -1.56 -4.63 -6.07
C PHE A 133 -2.77 -5.56 -6.03
N LYS A 134 -2.90 -6.39 -7.07
CA LYS A 134 -3.99 -7.36 -7.20
C LYS A 134 -4.04 -8.36 -6.04
N ALA A 135 -2.89 -8.87 -5.60
CA ALA A 135 -2.81 -9.79 -4.47
C ALA A 135 -3.38 -9.18 -3.18
N GLN A 136 -3.09 -7.90 -2.91
CA GLN A 136 -3.64 -7.16 -1.78
C GLN A 136 -5.15 -6.97 -1.92
N PHE A 137 -5.59 -6.48 -3.07
CA PHE A 137 -6.99 -6.16 -3.34
C PHE A 137 -7.86 -7.42 -3.28
N ASP A 138 -7.49 -8.48 -4.00
CA ASP A 138 -8.26 -9.72 -4.04
C ASP A 138 -8.40 -10.37 -2.65
N GLU A 139 -7.32 -10.40 -1.86
CA GLU A 139 -7.37 -10.97 -0.51
C GLU A 139 -8.22 -10.10 0.43
N VAL A 140 -8.16 -8.77 0.33
CA VAL A 140 -9.04 -7.88 1.08
C VAL A 140 -10.51 -8.10 0.70
N ILE A 141 -10.84 -8.19 -0.60
CA ILE A 141 -12.20 -8.47 -1.04
C ILE A 141 -12.67 -9.85 -0.59
N LYS A 142 -11.82 -10.84 -0.63
CA LYS A 142 -12.13 -12.21 -0.16
C LYS A 142 -12.42 -12.24 1.34
N VAL A 143 -11.68 -11.49 2.17
CA VAL A 143 -11.82 -11.50 3.64
C VAL A 143 -12.98 -10.62 4.09
N TYR A 144 -13.12 -9.42 3.52
CA TYR A 144 -14.07 -8.40 4.00
C TYR A 144 -15.28 -8.21 3.06
N GLY A 145 -15.21 -8.67 1.83
CA GLY A 145 -16.27 -8.55 0.82
C GLY A 145 -16.30 -7.22 0.07
N SER A 146 -15.83 -6.11 0.68
CA SER A 146 -15.74 -4.80 0.03
C SER A 146 -14.67 -3.92 0.68
N ILE A 147 -14.26 -2.83 0.00
CA ILE A 147 -13.35 -1.83 0.55
C ILE A 147 -13.99 -1.06 1.71
N ASP A 148 -15.30 -0.76 1.66
CA ASP A 148 -16.01 -0.12 2.78
C ASP A 148 -15.99 -1.00 4.04
N LYS A 149 -16.26 -2.30 3.91
CA LYS A 149 -16.15 -3.24 5.03
C LYS A 149 -14.71 -3.41 5.51
N TYR A 150 -13.75 -3.43 4.59
CA TYR A 150 -12.34 -3.40 4.99
C TYR A 150 -12.01 -2.16 5.81
N ALA A 151 -12.50 -1.00 5.41
CA ALA A 151 -12.28 0.25 6.15
C ALA A 151 -12.88 0.18 7.56
N THR A 152 -14.11 -0.34 7.71
CA THR A 152 -14.79 -0.41 9.00
C THR A 152 -14.30 -1.56 9.88
N GLU A 153 -14.24 -2.79 9.37
CA GLU A 153 -13.94 -3.99 10.14
C GLU A 153 -12.41 -4.27 10.26
N GLY A 154 -11.65 -3.86 9.24
CA GLY A 154 -10.20 -4.06 9.17
C GLY A 154 -9.40 -2.89 9.72
N LEU A 155 -9.71 -1.68 9.27
CA LEU A 155 -8.97 -0.46 9.61
C LEU A 155 -9.52 0.28 10.83
N GLY A 156 -10.74 -0.04 11.28
CA GLY A 156 -11.37 0.57 12.46
C GLY A 156 -11.91 1.97 12.21
N LEU A 157 -12.24 2.31 10.97
CA LEU A 157 -12.95 3.55 10.63
C LEU A 157 -14.44 3.36 10.87
N SER A 158 -15.15 4.44 11.22
CA SER A 158 -16.61 4.45 11.20
C SER A 158 -17.15 4.87 9.82
N ASP A 159 -18.43 4.61 9.57
CA ASP A 159 -19.10 5.14 8.36
C ASP A 159 -19.06 6.67 8.33
N GLU A 160 -19.13 7.34 9.50
CA GLU A 160 -18.97 8.79 9.60
C GLU A 160 -17.56 9.25 9.18
N ASP A 161 -16.51 8.50 9.52
CA ASP A 161 -15.13 8.80 9.08
C ASP A 161 -15.00 8.72 7.56
N ILE A 162 -15.62 7.71 6.94
CA ILE A 162 -15.62 7.55 5.49
C ILE A 162 -16.35 8.72 4.81
N GLU A 163 -17.48 9.16 5.35
CA GLU A 163 -18.20 10.31 4.81
C GLU A 163 -17.40 11.62 4.97
N LYS A 164 -16.76 11.84 6.11
CA LYS A 164 -15.86 13.00 6.32
C LYS A 164 -14.65 12.98 5.36
N LEU A 165 -14.07 11.80 5.12
CA LEU A 165 -13.00 11.66 4.14
C LEU A 165 -13.46 12.12 2.74
N LYS A 166 -14.66 11.70 2.31
CA LYS A 166 -15.24 12.12 1.04
C LYS A 166 -15.50 13.63 0.99
N GLU A 167 -16.02 14.22 2.07
CA GLU A 167 -16.26 15.67 2.16
C GLU A 167 -14.96 16.48 2.00
N GLN A 168 -13.85 15.98 2.55
CA GLN A 168 -12.56 16.66 2.45
C GLN A 168 -11.87 16.46 1.10
N MET A 169 -12.04 15.30 0.47
CA MET A 169 -11.31 14.96 -0.76
C MET A 169 -12.08 15.30 -2.04
N LEU A 170 -13.40 15.46 -1.97
CA LEU A 170 -14.26 15.66 -3.14
C LEU A 170 -14.90 17.05 -3.14
N VAL A 171 -14.62 17.84 -4.19
CA VAL A 171 -15.23 19.15 -4.35
C VAL A 171 -16.74 19.04 -4.57
N GLY A 172 -17.52 19.70 -3.70
CA GLY A 172 -18.98 19.74 -3.81
C GLY A 172 -19.71 18.48 -3.30
N TYR A 173 -19.01 17.54 -2.72
CA TYR A 173 -19.64 16.40 -2.02
C TYR A 173 -20.38 16.88 -0.78
N LYS A 174 -21.59 16.35 -0.56
CA LYS A 174 -22.37 16.56 0.67
C LYS A 174 -22.77 15.20 1.19
N SER A 175 -22.46 14.91 2.45
CA SER A 175 -22.83 13.64 3.07
C SER A 175 -24.35 13.50 3.17
N LYS A 176 -24.83 12.25 3.12
CA LYS A 176 -26.27 11.92 3.24
C LYS A 176 -26.82 12.16 4.65
N SER A 177 -25.95 12.37 5.63
CA SER A 177 -26.33 12.64 7.03
C SER A 177 -26.67 14.11 7.30
N ALA A 178 -26.50 15.01 6.33
CA ALA A 178 -26.80 16.44 6.45
C ALA A 178 -28.21 16.82 5.98
N SER A 179 -29.12 15.85 5.84
CA SER A 179 -30.53 16.08 5.46
C SER A 179 -31.48 15.67 6.57
#